data_0ea9d88f63cb764cf68be25b0cabf384
#
_entry.id   0ea9d88f63cb764cf68be25b0cabf384
#
_cell.length_a   1.000
_cell.length_b   1.000
_cell.length_c   1.000
_cell.angle_alpha   90.00
_cell.angle_beta   90.00
_cell.angle_gamma   90.00
#
_symmetry.space_group_name_H-M   'P 1'
#
loop_
_entity.id
_entity.type
_entity.pdbx_description
1 polymer ?
#
loop_
_entity_poly.entity_id
_entity_poly.type
_entity_poly.pdbx_seq_one_letter_code
_entity_poly.pdbx_strand_id
1 'polypeptide(L)'
;LKVRATGKADVAEDMGALKLHTNPKSEMSAGQVGYIISVIKDAKEVEVGDTITAFGSPANNPNKGFEEVKPMVFAGIYPVDTEDFEELRNSMEKLQLNDASLTYAPESSAALGFGFRCGFLGMLHMEIVQERLEREFNMTVITTVPNVSYFAYTRAGKKLEIHNPTDY
;
A
#
# COMPACT_ATOMS: atom_id res chain seq x y z
N LEU A 1 16.14 2.53 -16.51
CA LEU A 1 15.06 3.30 -15.89
C LEU A 1 15.59 4.23 -14.81
N LYS A 2 14.82 5.30 -14.56
CA LYS A 2 14.98 6.14 -13.36
C LYS A 2 13.60 6.49 -12.83
N VAL A 3 13.36 6.20 -11.55
CA VAL A 3 12.16 6.61 -10.81
C VAL A 3 12.36 8.07 -10.38
N ARG A 4 11.40 8.93 -10.69
CA ARG A 4 11.57 10.38 -10.47
C ARG A 4 11.43 10.77 -9.01
N ALA A 5 10.51 10.14 -8.27
CA ALA A 5 10.27 10.46 -6.86
C ALA A 5 11.49 10.14 -5.99
N THR A 6 12.03 8.94 -6.09
CA THR A 6 13.17 8.49 -5.28
C THR A 6 14.53 8.78 -5.91
N GLY A 7 14.58 9.11 -7.21
CA GLY A 7 15.81 9.28 -7.98
C GLY A 7 16.55 7.97 -8.26
N LYS A 8 16.00 6.83 -7.85
CA LYS A 8 16.61 5.51 -8.01
C LYS A 8 16.68 5.13 -9.49
N ALA A 9 17.80 4.58 -9.88
CA ALA A 9 18.03 4.09 -11.24
C ALA A 9 18.16 2.57 -11.20
N ASP A 10 17.52 1.91 -12.17
CA ASP A 10 17.56 0.46 -12.30
C ASP A 10 17.48 0.01 -13.77
N VAL A 11 17.73 -1.25 -14.02
CA VAL A 11 17.65 -1.85 -15.35
C VAL A 11 16.25 -2.43 -15.54
N ALA A 12 15.59 -2.12 -16.67
CA ALA A 12 14.42 -2.86 -17.10
C ALA A 12 14.87 -4.20 -17.71
N GLU A 13 14.44 -5.30 -17.14
CA GLU A 13 14.69 -6.62 -17.68
C GLU A 13 13.74 -6.96 -18.82
N ASP A 14 12.47 -6.58 -18.67
CA ASP A 14 11.44 -6.80 -19.67
C ASP A 14 10.39 -5.67 -19.59
N MET A 15 9.70 -5.46 -20.70
CA MET A 15 8.54 -4.58 -20.77
C MET A 15 7.59 -5.03 -21.89
N GLY A 16 6.34 -4.66 -21.78
CA GLY A 16 5.37 -5.02 -22.80
C GLY A 16 3.95 -4.63 -22.46
N ALA A 17 3.01 -5.07 -23.28
CA ALA A 17 1.60 -4.86 -23.05
C ALA A 17 1.02 -6.01 -22.21
N LEU A 18 0.21 -5.69 -21.22
CA LEU A 18 -0.54 -6.66 -20.45
C LEU A 18 -1.90 -6.88 -21.15
N LYS A 19 -2.10 -8.09 -21.65
CA LYS A 19 -3.36 -8.56 -22.22
C LYS A 19 -3.83 -9.78 -21.43
N LEU A 20 -4.47 -10.76 -22.09
CA LEU A 20 -4.78 -12.05 -21.48
C LEU A 20 -3.47 -12.76 -21.02
N HIS A 21 -2.39 -12.55 -21.77
CA HIS A 21 -1.03 -12.96 -21.45
C HIS A 21 -0.09 -11.77 -21.61
N THR A 22 1.07 -11.83 -20.97
CA THR A 22 2.15 -10.85 -21.18
C THR A 22 2.58 -10.88 -22.65
N ASN A 23 2.65 -9.71 -23.27
CA ASN A 23 3.09 -9.54 -24.64
C ASN A 23 4.33 -8.63 -24.66
N PRO A 24 5.55 -9.21 -24.64
CA PRO A 24 6.79 -8.45 -24.61
C PRO A 24 6.90 -7.52 -25.80
N LYS A 25 7.43 -6.32 -25.57
CA LYS A 25 7.66 -5.30 -26.58
C LYS A 25 9.01 -4.64 -26.35
N SER A 26 9.69 -4.30 -27.42
CA SER A 26 10.93 -3.53 -27.37
C SER A 26 10.67 -2.03 -27.15
N GLU A 27 9.47 -1.56 -27.38
CA GLU A 27 9.08 -0.15 -27.31
C GLU A 27 7.64 0.01 -26.83
N MET A 28 7.41 1.01 -25.98
CA MET A 28 6.10 1.46 -25.54
C MET A 28 5.88 2.89 -26.00
N SER A 29 4.79 3.15 -26.70
CA SER A 29 4.43 4.46 -27.22
C SER A 29 3.45 5.18 -26.30
N ALA A 30 3.35 6.50 -26.45
CA ALA A 30 2.40 7.33 -25.71
C ALA A 30 0.96 6.81 -25.86
N GLY A 31 0.21 6.79 -24.75
CA GLY A 31 -1.17 6.28 -24.72
C GLY A 31 -1.28 4.76 -24.54
N GLN A 32 -0.18 4.03 -24.51
CA GLN A 32 -0.18 2.59 -24.25
C GLN A 32 -0.11 2.31 -22.75
N VAL A 33 -0.77 1.22 -22.34
CA VAL A 33 -0.72 0.66 -20.98
C VAL A 33 0.00 -0.69 -21.04
N GLY A 34 0.90 -0.93 -20.10
CA GLY A 34 1.68 -2.16 -20.11
C GLY A 34 2.34 -2.43 -18.75
N TYR A 35 3.37 -3.24 -18.78
CA TYR A 35 4.17 -3.62 -17.62
C TYR A 35 5.65 -3.35 -17.87
N ILE A 36 6.39 -3.15 -16.79
CA ILE A 36 7.84 -3.11 -16.76
C ILE A 36 8.31 -4.02 -15.62
N ILE A 37 9.25 -4.90 -15.92
CA ILE A 37 9.93 -5.74 -14.92
C ILE A 37 11.30 -5.15 -14.66
N SER A 38 11.63 -4.90 -13.39
CA SER A 38 12.91 -4.38 -12.95
C SER A 38 13.44 -5.14 -11.73
N VAL A 39 14.71 -4.96 -11.40
CA VAL A 39 15.38 -5.62 -10.27
C VAL A 39 15.12 -4.92 -8.93
N ILE A 40 14.23 -3.94 -8.88
CA ILE A 40 13.87 -3.23 -7.64
C ILE A 40 13.30 -4.24 -6.64
N LYS A 41 14.04 -4.45 -5.54
CA LYS A 41 13.70 -5.48 -4.53
C LYS A 41 12.72 -4.99 -3.49
N ASP A 42 12.68 -3.69 -3.21
CA ASP A 42 11.78 -3.11 -2.23
C ASP A 42 10.64 -2.37 -2.94
N ALA A 43 9.43 -2.90 -2.80
CA ALA A 43 8.22 -2.29 -3.39
C ALA A 43 7.95 -0.86 -2.88
N LYS A 44 8.46 -0.50 -1.71
CA LYS A 44 8.33 0.85 -1.14
C LYS A 44 9.16 1.91 -1.88
N GLU A 45 10.07 1.48 -2.76
CA GLU A 45 10.88 2.40 -3.56
C GLU A 45 10.17 2.92 -4.81
N VAL A 46 9.01 2.37 -5.15
CA VAL A 46 8.17 2.80 -6.28
C VAL A 46 6.73 2.90 -5.78
N GLU A 47 6.18 4.09 -5.88
CA GLU A 47 4.80 4.35 -5.47
C GLU A 47 3.87 4.48 -6.68
N VAL A 48 2.58 4.22 -6.45
CA VAL A 48 1.55 4.45 -7.47
C VAL A 48 1.50 5.94 -7.79
N GLY A 49 1.63 6.26 -9.08
CA GLY A 49 1.72 7.65 -9.55
C GLY A 49 3.12 8.14 -9.85
N ASP A 50 4.15 7.34 -9.56
CA ASP A 50 5.52 7.69 -9.90
C ASP A 50 5.73 7.79 -11.41
N THR A 51 6.60 8.71 -11.79
CA THR A 51 7.03 8.88 -13.17
C THR A 51 8.34 8.13 -13.41
N ILE A 52 8.30 7.18 -14.32
CA ILE A 52 9.47 6.43 -14.76
C ILE A 52 10.00 7.05 -16.04
N THR A 53 11.33 7.27 -16.12
CA THR A 53 11.98 7.91 -17.26
C THR A 53 13.25 7.17 -17.68
N ALA A 54 13.75 7.47 -18.87
CA ALA A 54 15.04 6.96 -19.33
C ALA A 54 16.19 7.51 -18.48
N PHE A 55 17.18 6.68 -18.17
CA PHE A 55 18.34 7.09 -17.38
C PHE A 55 19.19 8.14 -18.11
N GLY A 56 19.48 7.91 -19.40
CA GLY A 56 20.37 8.76 -20.20
C GLY A 56 19.72 10.06 -20.70
N SER A 57 18.38 10.12 -20.72
CA SER A 57 17.61 11.31 -21.12
C SER A 57 16.36 11.45 -20.25
N PRO A 58 16.56 11.86 -19.00
CA PRO A 58 15.43 11.93 -18.06
C PRO A 58 14.45 13.05 -18.44
N ALA A 59 13.16 12.78 -18.29
CA ALA A 59 12.13 13.81 -18.44
C ALA A 59 12.34 14.93 -17.42
N ASN A 60 12.15 16.18 -17.84
CA ASN A 60 12.38 17.35 -16.99
C ASN A 60 11.39 17.43 -15.84
N ASN A 61 10.11 17.09 -16.08
CA ASN A 61 9.07 17.19 -15.09
C ASN A 61 8.37 15.82 -14.91
N PRO A 62 7.97 15.48 -13.66
CA PRO A 62 7.10 14.35 -13.44
C PRO A 62 5.70 14.61 -14.03
N ASN A 63 4.98 13.55 -14.37
CA ASN A 63 3.58 13.67 -14.73
C ASN A 63 2.78 14.18 -13.52
N LYS A 64 1.85 15.10 -13.77
CA LYS A 64 0.97 15.66 -12.74
C LYS A 64 -0.34 14.87 -12.68
N GLY A 65 -1.02 14.95 -11.54
CA GLY A 65 -2.38 14.41 -11.38
C GLY A 65 -2.47 13.14 -10.53
N PHE A 66 -1.35 12.70 -9.97
CA PHE A 66 -1.34 11.62 -8.98
C PHE A 66 -1.12 12.23 -7.60
N GLU A 67 -2.03 11.92 -6.69
CA GLU A 67 -1.95 12.29 -5.28
C GLU A 67 -1.93 11.02 -4.45
N GLU A 68 -1.20 11.06 -3.34
CA GLU A 68 -1.21 9.97 -2.37
C GLU A 68 -2.63 9.79 -1.80
N VAL A 69 -3.14 8.58 -1.89
CA VAL A 69 -4.46 8.25 -1.39
C VAL A 69 -4.38 8.07 0.12
N LYS A 70 -5.11 8.90 0.86
CA LYS A 70 -5.14 8.85 2.33
C LYS A 70 -6.23 7.91 2.81
N PRO A 71 -5.94 7.03 3.80
CA PRO A 71 -6.95 6.19 4.40
C PRO A 71 -8.00 7.04 5.12
N MET A 72 -9.26 6.60 5.06
CA MET A 72 -10.39 7.26 5.72
C MET A 72 -11.00 6.45 6.85
N VAL A 73 -10.79 5.14 6.85
CA VAL A 73 -11.31 4.20 7.85
C VAL A 73 -10.14 3.44 8.44
N PHE A 74 -10.13 3.30 9.75
CA PHE A 74 -9.08 2.58 10.49
C PHE A 74 -9.70 1.46 11.30
N ALA A 75 -9.09 0.27 11.25
CA ALA A 75 -9.45 -0.85 12.10
C ALA A 75 -8.20 -1.66 12.48
N GLY A 76 -8.26 -2.32 13.63
CA GLY A 76 -7.26 -3.32 14.01
C GLY A 76 -7.56 -4.65 13.32
N ILE A 77 -6.54 -5.31 12.78
CA ILE A 77 -6.59 -6.68 12.28
C ILE A 77 -5.72 -7.54 13.16
N TYR A 78 -6.28 -8.58 13.73
CA TYR A 78 -5.60 -9.52 14.64
C TYR A 78 -5.80 -10.94 14.16
N PRO A 79 -4.78 -11.81 14.24
CA PRO A 79 -4.98 -13.23 13.96
C PRO A 79 -5.89 -13.86 15.03
N VAL A 80 -6.63 -14.89 14.69
CA VAL A 80 -7.44 -15.65 15.65
C VAL A 80 -6.54 -16.36 16.64
N ASP A 81 -5.46 -16.96 16.15
CA ASP A 81 -4.41 -17.54 16.98
C ASP A 81 -3.23 -16.57 17.07
N THR A 82 -2.78 -16.28 18.29
CA THR A 82 -1.68 -15.33 18.52
C THR A 82 -0.34 -15.82 17.96
N GLU A 83 -0.19 -17.13 17.74
CA GLU A 83 1.01 -17.72 17.13
C GLU A 83 1.12 -17.37 15.64
N ASP A 84 0.02 -17.05 14.98
CA ASP A 84 -0.05 -16.73 13.54
C ASP A 84 0.33 -15.27 13.22
N PHE A 85 0.79 -14.49 14.20
CA PHE A 85 1.14 -13.08 13.98
C PHE A 85 2.19 -12.87 12.88
N GLU A 86 3.23 -13.71 12.84
CA GLU A 86 4.27 -13.61 11.80
C GLU A 86 3.74 -13.99 10.41
N GLU A 87 2.81 -14.94 10.35
CA GLU A 87 2.16 -15.31 9.10
C GLU A 87 1.22 -14.21 8.62
N LEU A 88 0.50 -13.57 9.54
CA LEU A 88 -0.31 -12.38 9.24
C LEU A 88 0.56 -11.24 8.70
N ARG A 89 1.73 -10.98 9.31
CA ARG A 89 2.68 -9.98 8.81
C ARG A 89 3.08 -10.25 7.37
N ASN A 90 3.52 -11.48 7.08
CA ASN A 90 3.93 -11.88 5.74
C ASN A 90 2.79 -11.75 4.71
N SER A 91 1.56 -12.05 5.14
CA SER A 91 0.37 -11.93 4.31
C SER A 91 0.05 -10.45 4.02
N MET A 92 0.15 -9.58 5.03
CA MET A 92 -0.05 -8.13 4.86
C MET A 92 1.00 -7.52 3.93
N GLU A 93 2.27 -7.90 4.05
CA GLU A 93 3.34 -7.45 3.15
C GLU A 93 3.08 -7.85 1.69
N LYS A 94 2.68 -9.10 1.46
CA LYS A 94 2.34 -9.58 0.10
C LYS A 94 1.11 -8.88 -0.45
N LEU A 95 0.10 -8.63 0.39
CA LEU A 95 -1.13 -7.96 0.00
C LEU A 95 -0.86 -6.50 -0.40
N GLN A 96 0.01 -5.81 0.33
CA GLN A 96 0.43 -4.43 0.03
C GLN A 96 1.13 -4.30 -1.33
N LEU A 97 1.80 -5.35 -1.83
CA LEU A 97 2.38 -5.34 -3.18
C LEU A 97 1.33 -5.12 -4.29
N ASN A 98 0.09 -5.56 -4.06
CA ASN A 98 -1.01 -5.42 -5.00
C ASN A 98 -1.96 -4.27 -4.64
N ASP A 99 -1.88 -3.77 -3.42
CA ASP A 99 -2.77 -2.75 -2.88
C ASP A 99 -1.98 -1.68 -2.15
N ALA A 100 -1.46 -0.74 -2.92
CA ALA A 100 -0.68 0.38 -2.41
C ALA A 100 -1.49 1.35 -1.52
N SER A 101 -2.82 1.24 -1.51
CA SER A 101 -3.70 2.05 -0.66
C SER A 101 -3.87 1.50 0.75
N LEU A 102 -3.49 0.22 0.97
CA LEU A 102 -3.49 -0.39 2.29
C LEU A 102 -2.29 0.10 3.10
N THR A 103 -2.57 0.79 4.19
CA THR A 103 -1.55 1.17 5.17
C THR A 103 -1.71 0.36 6.43
N TYR A 104 -0.61 -0.05 7.06
CA TYR A 104 -0.68 -0.76 8.33
C TYR A 104 0.56 -0.48 9.20
N ALA A 105 0.34 -0.53 10.50
CA ALA A 105 1.38 -0.42 11.52
C ALA A 105 1.13 -1.46 12.61
N PRO A 106 2.18 -2.01 13.23
CA PRO A 106 2.03 -2.93 14.35
C PRO A 106 1.23 -2.29 15.49
N GLU A 107 0.30 -3.05 16.05
CA GLU A 107 -0.52 -2.67 17.20
C GLU A 107 -0.61 -3.84 18.18
N SER A 108 -0.80 -3.55 19.44
CA SER A 108 -1.05 -4.57 20.47
C SER A 108 -2.33 -4.25 21.23
N SER A 109 -3.12 -5.27 21.49
CA SER A 109 -4.32 -5.20 22.30
C SER A 109 -4.19 -6.11 23.52
N ALA A 110 -4.59 -5.64 24.69
CA ALA A 110 -4.59 -6.46 25.91
C ALA A 110 -5.51 -7.70 25.79
N ALA A 111 -6.56 -7.62 24.97
CA ALA A 111 -7.52 -8.70 24.79
C ALA A 111 -7.20 -9.61 23.58
N LEU A 112 -6.61 -9.07 22.50
CA LEU A 112 -6.41 -9.77 21.22
C LEU A 112 -4.93 -10.06 20.92
N GLY A 113 -4.00 -9.61 21.76
CA GLY A 113 -2.58 -9.80 21.52
C GLY A 113 -1.99 -8.86 20.48
N PHE A 114 -1.05 -9.36 19.68
CA PHE A 114 -0.39 -8.59 18.62
C PHE A 114 -1.17 -8.65 17.32
N GLY A 115 -1.23 -7.52 16.64
CA GLY A 115 -1.90 -7.36 15.36
C GLY A 115 -1.41 -6.11 14.62
N PHE A 116 -2.24 -5.60 13.72
CA PHE A 116 -1.93 -4.43 12.93
C PHE A 116 -3.08 -3.42 12.96
N ARG A 117 -2.75 -2.16 13.18
CA ARG A 117 -3.64 -1.03 12.90
C ARG A 117 -3.60 -0.75 11.42
N CYS A 118 -4.71 -0.96 10.72
CA CYS A 118 -4.81 -0.82 9.28
C CYS A 118 -5.63 0.41 8.91
N GLY A 119 -5.20 1.09 7.84
CA GLY A 119 -5.93 2.19 7.23
C GLY A 119 -6.47 1.76 5.86
N PHE A 120 -7.74 2.06 5.62
CA PHE A 120 -8.50 1.67 4.44
C PHE A 120 -9.14 2.87 3.76
N LEU A 121 -9.42 2.77 2.46
CA LEU A 121 -10.15 3.80 1.70
C LEU A 121 -11.61 3.93 2.13
N GLY A 122 -12.17 2.90 2.72
CA GLY A 122 -13.55 2.83 3.19
C GLY A 122 -13.90 1.43 3.68
N MET A 123 -15.15 1.24 4.08
CA MET A 123 -15.66 -0.02 4.61
C MET A 123 -15.54 -1.18 3.61
N LEU A 124 -15.91 -0.94 2.35
CA LEU A 124 -15.81 -1.96 1.30
C LEU A 124 -14.36 -2.40 1.08
N HIS A 125 -13.40 -1.46 1.12
CA HIS A 125 -11.98 -1.80 1.01
C HIS A 125 -11.54 -2.70 2.18
N MET A 126 -11.99 -2.42 3.41
CA MET A 126 -11.72 -3.24 4.57
C MET A 126 -12.26 -4.67 4.41
N GLU A 127 -13.50 -4.81 3.95
CA GLU A 127 -14.12 -6.12 3.68
C GLU A 127 -13.36 -6.91 2.61
N ILE A 128 -12.94 -6.25 1.53
CA ILE A 128 -12.14 -6.87 0.47
C ILE A 128 -10.79 -7.35 1.01
N VAL A 129 -10.10 -6.54 1.81
CA VAL A 129 -8.81 -6.93 2.42
C VAL A 129 -8.99 -8.14 3.34
N GLN A 130 -10.03 -8.15 4.17
CA GLN A 130 -10.34 -9.27 5.04
C GLN A 130 -10.62 -10.54 4.23
N GLU A 131 -11.45 -10.46 3.19
CA GLU A 131 -11.78 -11.60 2.33
C GLU A 131 -10.54 -12.12 1.58
N ARG A 132 -9.65 -11.24 1.15
CA ARG A 132 -8.39 -11.63 0.51
C ARG A 132 -7.44 -12.32 1.47
N LEU A 133 -7.31 -11.86 2.72
CA LEU A 133 -6.53 -12.54 3.76
C LEU A 133 -7.03 -13.97 3.96
N GLU A 134 -8.32 -14.17 4.01
CA GLU A 134 -8.92 -15.50 4.17
C GLU A 134 -8.72 -16.38 2.93
N ARG A 135 -9.02 -15.88 1.72
CA ARG A 135 -9.00 -16.67 0.49
C ARG A 135 -7.63 -16.91 -0.10
N GLU A 136 -6.77 -15.89 -0.10
CA GLU A 136 -5.46 -15.95 -0.76
C GLU A 136 -4.38 -16.50 0.17
N PHE A 137 -4.50 -16.23 1.48
CA PHE A 137 -3.48 -16.56 2.48
C PHE A 137 -3.97 -17.55 3.53
N ASN A 138 -5.24 -18.01 3.45
CA ASN A 138 -5.86 -18.91 4.45
C ASN A 138 -5.74 -18.38 5.88
N MET A 139 -5.79 -17.05 6.04
CA MET A 139 -5.61 -16.35 7.29
C MET A 139 -6.95 -15.83 7.82
N THR A 140 -7.48 -16.50 8.85
CA THR A 140 -8.69 -16.02 9.54
C THR A 140 -8.31 -14.93 10.53
N VAL A 141 -8.96 -13.77 10.43
CA VAL A 141 -8.63 -12.61 11.24
C VAL A 141 -9.83 -12.05 11.99
N ILE A 142 -9.55 -11.41 13.12
CA ILE A 142 -10.51 -10.63 13.89
C ILE A 142 -10.30 -9.16 13.51
N THR A 143 -11.35 -8.50 13.05
CA THR A 143 -11.34 -7.06 12.79
C THR A 143 -12.03 -6.32 13.93
N THR A 144 -11.42 -5.23 14.39
CA THR A 144 -12.06 -4.35 15.37
C THR A 144 -13.11 -3.46 14.70
N VAL A 145 -13.95 -2.82 15.50
CA VAL A 145 -14.91 -1.84 14.98
C VAL A 145 -14.16 -0.72 14.26
N PRO A 146 -14.54 -0.41 13.01
CA PRO A 146 -13.87 0.62 12.24
C PRO A 146 -14.06 2.00 12.85
N ASN A 147 -12.99 2.79 12.81
CA ASN A 147 -12.97 4.18 13.24
C ASN A 147 -12.58 5.11 12.07
N VAL A 148 -12.89 6.39 12.22
CA VAL A 148 -12.46 7.45 11.32
C VAL A 148 -11.40 8.32 12.00
N SER A 149 -10.62 9.06 11.21
CA SER A 149 -9.72 10.08 11.77
C SER A 149 -10.50 11.23 12.39
N TYR A 150 -10.03 11.71 13.53
CA TYR A 150 -10.54 12.90 14.19
C TYR A 150 -9.48 14.00 14.19
N PHE A 151 -9.94 15.25 14.15
CA PHE A 151 -9.06 16.38 14.37
C PHE A 151 -9.32 16.96 15.76
N ALA A 152 -8.28 16.95 16.58
CA ALA A 152 -8.29 17.65 17.86
C ALA A 152 -7.55 18.99 17.74
N TYR A 153 -8.04 19.98 18.45
CA TYR A 153 -7.38 21.27 18.55
C TYR A 153 -6.90 21.47 19.99
N THR A 154 -5.61 21.66 20.17
CA THR A 154 -5.06 21.99 21.49
C THR A 154 -5.52 23.38 21.92
N ARG A 155 -5.44 23.70 23.22
CA ARG A 155 -5.73 25.06 23.73
C ARG A 155 -4.85 26.14 23.09
N ALA A 156 -3.67 25.74 22.58
CA ALA A 156 -2.76 26.63 21.84
C ALA A 156 -3.11 26.75 20.34
N GLY A 157 -4.24 26.19 19.89
CA GLY A 157 -4.70 26.25 18.49
C GLY A 157 -3.98 25.30 17.52
N LYS A 158 -3.13 24.38 18.00
CA LYS A 158 -2.47 23.39 17.14
C LYS A 158 -3.48 22.30 16.78
N LYS A 159 -3.65 22.05 15.46
CA LYS A 159 -4.42 20.94 14.94
C LYS A 159 -3.61 19.64 15.04
N LEU A 160 -4.21 18.63 15.65
CA LEU A 160 -3.67 17.27 15.74
C LEU A 160 -4.64 16.33 15.03
N GLU A 161 -4.11 15.40 14.25
CA GLU A 161 -4.90 14.32 13.67
C GLU A 161 -4.77 13.08 14.56
N ILE A 162 -5.90 12.51 14.95
CA ILE A 162 -5.98 11.38 15.88
C ILE A 162 -6.63 10.22 15.14
N HIS A 163 -5.90 9.13 15.04
CA HIS A 163 -6.33 7.90 14.37
C HIS A 163 -6.70 6.80 15.36
N ASN A 164 -6.28 6.92 16.61
CA ASN A 164 -6.55 5.96 17.66
C ASN A 164 -7.15 6.67 18.89
N PRO A 165 -8.24 6.17 19.50
CA PRO A 165 -8.80 6.71 20.73
C PRO A 165 -7.81 6.78 21.90
N THR A 166 -6.76 5.97 21.89
CA THR A 166 -5.71 5.98 22.92
C THR A 166 -4.74 7.16 22.82
N ASP A 167 -4.80 7.95 21.75
CA ASP A 167 -3.95 9.13 21.51
C ASP A 167 -4.50 10.41 22.15
N TYR A 168 -5.61 10.29 22.91
CA TYR A 168 -6.22 11.39 23.67
C TYR A 168 -5.51 11.68 24.99
#